data_57c3463183de48f91372601c8f4b5bfc
#
_entry.id   57c3463183de48f91372601c8f4b5bfc
#
_cell.length_a   1.000
_cell.length_b   1.000
_cell.length_c   1.000
_cell.angle_alpha   90.00
_cell.angle_beta   90.00
_cell.angle_gamma   90.00
#
_symmetry.space_group_name_H-M   'P 1'
#
loop_
_entity.id
_entity.type
_entity.pdbx_description
1 polymer ?
#
loop_
_entity_poly.entity_id
_entity_poly.type
_entity_poly.pdbx_seq_one_letter_code
_entity_poly.pdbx_strand_id
1 'polypeptide(L)'
;MNDEKITALEKKIQKEHGNIAGMVVLKDGRTVYENYFNGCGADDTIHVFSVTKSIVSILAGIAIDRGYIGSVDQKVLVFFPDYTVKRGEKTIQTITLKNLLTMTAPYKFRSAPYTRFFSSEDWVMAALDLLGGRKPVGEFRYMEMIGPDILSGILANATGQPVLDFAREA
;
A
#
# COMPACT_ATOMS: atom_id res chain seq x y z
N MET A 1 -8.79 12.07 -30.25
CA MET A 1 -8.62 10.61 -30.37
C MET A 1 -9.49 10.16 -31.55
N ASN A 2 -9.18 9.09 -32.28
CA ASN A 2 -10.02 8.68 -33.43
C ASN A 2 -11.28 7.99 -32.90
N ASP A 3 -12.47 8.54 -33.21
CA ASP A 3 -13.77 8.10 -32.68
C ASP A 3 -14.14 6.66 -33.06
N GLU A 4 -13.73 6.22 -34.27
CA GLU A 4 -13.93 4.82 -34.68
C GLU A 4 -13.16 3.82 -33.79
N LYS A 5 -11.91 4.18 -33.38
CA LYS A 5 -11.10 3.33 -32.50
C LYS A 5 -11.67 3.31 -31.08
N ILE A 6 -12.23 4.43 -30.61
CA ILE A 6 -12.90 4.48 -29.31
C ILE A 6 -14.13 3.58 -29.34
N THR A 7 -15.00 3.72 -30.31
CA THR A 7 -16.20 2.90 -30.46
C THR A 7 -15.85 1.39 -30.53
N ALA A 8 -14.78 1.04 -31.25
CA ALA A 8 -14.32 -0.34 -31.34
C ALA A 8 -13.81 -0.87 -29.99
N LEU A 9 -13.08 -0.03 -29.24
CA LEU A 9 -12.59 -0.36 -27.89
C LEU A 9 -13.76 -0.59 -26.93
N GLU A 10 -14.73 0.31 -26.90
CA GLU A 10 -15.91 0.21 -26.01
C GLU A 10 -16.73 -1.05 -26.29
N LYS A 11 -16.99 -1.36 -27.57
CA LYS A 11 -17.65 -2.60 -27.96
C LYS A 11 -16.88 -3.85 -27.51
N LYS A 12 -15.55 -3.82 -27.61
CA LYS A 12 -14.70 -4.91 -27.15
C LYS A 12 -14.76 -5.06 -25.63
N ILE A 13 -14.68 -3.96 -24.87
CA ILE A 13 -14.80 -3.98 -23.41
C ILE A 13 -16.14 -4.59 -22.99
N GLN A 14 -17.24 -4.10 -23.54
CA GLN A 14 -18.58 -4.60 -23.21
C GLN A 14 -18.78 -6.08 -23.54
N LYS A 15 -18.19 -6.56 -24.64
CA LYS A 15 -18.36 -7.92 -25.09
C LYS A 15 -17.45 -8.93 -24.40
N GLU A 16 -16.19 -8.54 -24.13
CA GLU A 16 -15.13 -9.48 -23.76
C GLU A 16 -14.55 -9.23 -22.35
N HIS A 17 -14.85 -8.07 -21.73
CA HIS A 17 -14.25 -7.63 -20.48
C HIS A 17 -15.29 -7.12 -19.48
N GLY A 18 -16.23 -7.97 -19.11
CA GLY A 18 -17.33 -7.64 -18.19
C GLY A 18 -16.90 -7.25 -16.76
N ASN A 19 -15.62 -7.37 -16.43
CA ASN A 19 -15.03 -6.95 -15.15
C ASN A 19 -14.43 -5.55 -15.17
N ILE A 20 -14.42 -4.85 -16.31
CA ILE A 20 -13.97 -3.45 -16.38
C ILE A 20 -15.12 -2.54 -15.99
N ALA A 21 -14.93 -1.77 -14.93
CA ALA A 21 -15.92 -0.84 -14.41
C ALA A 21 -15.77 0.58 -15.00
N GLY A 22 -14.55 1.02 -15.26
CA GLY A 22 -14.27 2.32 -15.85
C GLY A 22 -12.89 2.37 -16.48
N MET A 23 -12.70 3.31 -17.38
CA MET A 23 -11.42 3.60 -18.01
C MET A 23 -11.22 5.12 -18.12
N VAL A 24 -10.10 5.59 -17.60
CA VAL A 24 -9.68 6.99 -17.72
C VAL A 24 -8.32 7.02 -18.41
N VAL A 25 -8.18 7.87 -19.44
CA VAL A 25 -6.91 8.07 -20.13
C VAL A 25 -6.50 9.53 -20.01
N LEU A 26 -5.30 9.74 -19.44
CA LEU A 26 -4.70 11.06 -19.33
C LEU A 26 -3.57 11.21 -20.35
N LYS A 27 -3.49 12.39 -20.96
CA LYS A 27 -2.37 12.80 -21.82
C LYS A 27 -1.94 14.20 -21.41
N ASP A 28 -0.67 14.38 -21.10
CA ASP A 28 -0.10 15.67 -20.69
C ASP A 28 -0.90 16.32 -19.53
N GLY A 29 -1.30 15.50 -18.54
CA GLY A 29 -2.07 15.93 -17.37
C GLY A 29 -3.56 16.24 -17.63
N ARG A 30 -4.06 16.01 -18.85
CA ARG A 30 -5.47 16.25 -19.21
C ARG A 30 -6.18 14.94 -19.51
N THR A 31 -7.40 14.78 -19.00
CA THR A 31 -8.27 13.67 -19.37
C THR A 31 -8.66 13.80 -20.85
N VAL A 32 -8.26 12.80 -21.66
CA VAL A 32 -8.57 12.71 -23.07
C VAL A 32 -9.63 11.66 -23.40
N TYR A 33 -9.92 10.79 -22.46
CA TYR A 33 -10.98 9.80 -22.52
C TYR A 33 -11.39 9.40 -21.10
N GLU A 34 -12.70 9.29 -20.88
CA GLU A 34 -13.29 8.78 -19.65
C GLU A 34 -14.63 8.13 -20.01
N ASN A 35 -14.81 6.88 -19.62
CA ASN A 35 -16.06 6.16 -19.76
C ASN A 35 -16.19 5.05 -18.70
N TYR A 36 -17.42 4.66 -18.40
CA TYR A 36 -17.79 3.67 -17.40
C TYR A 36 -18.60 2.55 -18.04
N PHE A 37 -18.45 1.31 -17.51
CA PHE A 37 -18.97 0.10 -18.14
C PHE A 37 -19.66 -0.77 -17.11
N ASN A 38 -20.45 -1.74 -17.62
CA ASN A 38 -21.06 -2.79 -16.82
C ASN A 38 -21.95 -2.27 -15.67
N GLY A 39 -22.66 -1.17 -15.91
CA GLY A 39 -23.56 -0.56 -14.95
C GLY A 39 -22.90 0.34 -13.90
N CYS A 40 -21.59 0.56 -14.02
CA CYS A 40 -20.86 1.50 -13.15
C CYS A 40 -20.89 2.91 -13.70
N GLY A 41 -20.81 3.90 -12.80
CA GLY A 41 -20.69 5.32 -13.09
C GLY A 41 -19.51 5.99 -12.40
N ALA A 42 -19.36 7.29 -12.60
CA ALA A 42 -18.24 8.07 -12.06
C ALA A 42 -18.17 8.07 -10.52
N ASP A 43 -19.32 8.02 -9.87
CA ASP A 43 -19.43 8.10 -8.41
C ASP A 43 -19.39 6.73 -7.72
N ASP A 44 -19.28 5.65 -8.50
CA ASP A 44 -19.22 4.31 -7.93
C ASP A 44 -17.87 4.01 -7.30
N THR A 45 -17.89 3.40 -6.12
CA THR A 45 -16.69 2.96 -5.41
C THR A 45 -16.40 1.49 -5.72
N ILE A 46 -15.15 1.22 -6.11
CA ILE A 46 -14.71 -0.13 -6.46
C ILE A 46 -13.52 -0.51 -5.59
N HIS A 47 -13.52 -1.75 -5.11
CA HIS A 47 -12.41 -2.27 -4.33
C HIS A 47 -11.16 -2.45 -5.22
N VAL A 48 -10.12 -1.67 -4.95
CA VAL A 48 -8.89 -1.62 -5.77
C VAL A 48 -7.79 -2.57 -5.30
N PHE A 49 -8.02 -3.37 -4.26
CA PHE A 49 -7.06 -4.34 -3.73
C PHE A 49 -5.65 -3.75 -3.58
N SER A 50 -4.65 -4.38 -4.18
CA SER A 50 -3.23 -4.01 -4.03
C SER A 50 -2.83 -2.69 -4.69
N VAL A 51 -3.70 -2.04 -5.46
CA VAL A 51 -3.46 -0.64 -5.90
C VAL A 51 -3.35 0.28 -4.68
N THR A 52 -4.02 -0.04 -3.57
CA THR A 52 -3.88 0.64 -2.28
C THR A 52 -2.41 0.79 -1.84
N LYS A 53 -1.53 -0.17 -2.15
CA LYS A 53 -0.10 -0.09 -1.83
C LYS A 53 0.60 1.09 -2.53
N SER A 54 0.21 1.37 -3.77
CA SER A 54 0.73 2.52 -4.51
C SER A 54 0.26 3.84 -3.88
N ILE A 55 -0.99 3.89 -3.43
CA ILE A 55 -1.52 5.05 -2.70
C ILE A 55 -0.74 5.26 -1.39
N VAL A 56 -0.57 4.21 -0.59
CA VAL A 56 0.22 4.27 0.66
C VAL A 56 1.67 4.72 0.39
N SER A 57 2.28 4.27 -0.72
CA SER A 57 3.62 4.71 -1.11
C SER A 57 3.68 6.20 -1.44
N ILE A 58 2.68 6.72 -2.15
CA ILE A 58 2.56 8.17 -2.45
C ILE A 58 2.38 8.95 -1.15
N LEU A 59 1.52 8.50 -0.25
CA LEU A 59 1.30 9.14 1.05
C LEU A 59 2.57 9.17 1.90
N ALA A 60 3.40 8.11 1.85
CA ALA A 60 4.70 8.10 2.51
C ALA A 60 5.64 9.17 1.91
N GLY A 61 5.65 9.36 0.58
CA GLY A 61 6.38 10.43 -0.07
C GLY A 61 5.90 11.83 0.36
N ILE A 62 4.58 12.05 0.39
CA ILE A 62 3.98 13.32 0.86
C ILE A 62 4.32 13.57 2.34
N ALA A 63 4.30 12.54 3.19
CA ALA A 63 4.68 12.65 4.59
C ALA A 63 6.17 13.05 4.77
N ILE A 64 7.05 12.58 3.87
CA ILE A 64 8.45 13.02 3.83
C ILE A 64 8.53 14.48 3.38
N ASP A 65 7.88 14.85 2.30
CA ASP A 65 7.91 16.24 1.77
C ASP A 65 7.35 17.25 2.77
N ARG A 66 6.37 16.85 3.59
CA ARG A 66 5.81 17.68 4.66
C ARG A 66 6.60 17.64 5.97
N GLY A 67 7.67 16.84 6.04
CA GLY A 67 8.56 16.76 7.22
C GLY A 67 8.03 15.89 8.37
N TYR A 68 6.94 15.15 8.20
CA TYR A 68 6.46 14.17 9.18
C TYR A 68 7.38 12.95 9.30
N ILE A 69 8.02 12.58 8.20
CA ILE A 69 9.00 11.50 8.10
C ILE A 69 10.29 12.11 7.56
N GLY A 70 11.43 11.84 8.19
CA GLY A 70 12.69 12.45 7.79
C GLY A 70 13.26 11.89 6.48
N SER A 71 13.16 10.57 6.27
CA SER A 71 13.57 9.90 5.03
C SER A 71 13.09 8.46 4.97
N VAL A 72 13.20 7.84 3.80
CA VAL A 72 12.94 6.39 3.61
C VAL A 72 13.95 5.51 4.34
N ASP A 73 15.10 6.03 4.75
CA ASP A 73 16.14 5.29 5.46
C ASP A 73 15.92 5.26 6.98
N GLN A 74 14.90 5.97 7.49
CA GLN A 74 14.51 5.86 8.90
C GLN A 74 14.08 4.43 9.24
N LYS A 75 14.49 3.97 10.42
CA LYS A 75 14.13 2.64 10.92
C LYS A 75 12.67 2.58 11.31
N VAL A 76 12.02 1.48 10.98
CA VAL A 76 10.60 1.23 11.28
C VAL A 76 10.27 1.44 12.75
N LEU A 77 11.11 0.95 13.66
CA LEU A 77 10.84 0.99 15.10
C LEU A 77 10.85 2.40 15.71
N VAL A 78 11.41 3.40 15.03
CA VAL A 78 11.34 4.81 15.48
C VAL A 78 9.89 5.29 15.57
N PHE A 79 9.02 4.75 14.74
CA PHE A 79 7.60 5.11 14.71
C PHE A 79 6.74 4.31 15.72
N PHE A 80 7.32 3.35 16.41
CA PHE A 80 6.64 2.47 17.37
C PHE A 80 7.44 2.38 18.69
N PRO A 81 7.53 3.48 19.47
CA PRO A 81 8.36 3.53 20.67
C PRO A 81 7.93 2.52 21.75
N ASP A 82 6.62 2.20 21.79
CA ASP A 82 6.06 1.27 22.78
C ASP A 82 6.18 -0.21 22.36
N TYR A 83 6.67 -0.50 21.13
CA TYR A 83 6.84 -1.87 20.67
C TYR A 83 8.04 -2.53 21.35
N THR A 84 7.79 -3.62 22.05
CA THR A 84 8.86 -4.39 22.70
C THR A 84 9.39 -5.49 21.78
N VAL A 85 10.65 -5.33 21.36
CA VAL A 85 11.33 -6.32 20.51
C VAL A 85 11.53 -7.63 21.29
N LYS A 86 11.10 -8.75 20.71
CA LYS A 86 11.24 -10.08 21.32
C LYS A 86 12.71 -10.45 21.52
N ARG A 87 13.02 -11.11 22.63
CA ARG A 87 14.39 -11.53 22.98
C ARG A 87 15.02 -12.33 21.83
N GLY A 88 16.22 -11.91 21.42
CA GLY A 88 16.98 -12.56 20.34
C GLY A 88 16.63 -12.08 18.93
N GLU A 89 15.59 -11.27 18.75
CA GLU A 89 15.27 -10.63 17.47
C GLU A 89 16.14 -9.37 17.27
N LYS A 90 17.00 -9.42 16.27
CA LYS A 90 17.91 -8.30 15.95
C LYS A 90 17.59 -7.64 14.61
N THR A 91 17.06 -8.41 13.68
CA THR A 91 16.85 -7.98 12.29
C THR A 91 15.82 -6.85 12.19
N ILE A 92 14.73 -6.92 12.95
CA ILE A 92 13.70 -5.86 12.96
C ILE A 92 14.29 -4.47 13.29
N GLN A 93 15.35 -4.42 14.11
CA GLN A 93 16.01 -3.17 14.50
C GLN A 93 16.76 -2.50 13.35
N THR A 94 17.00 -3.21 12.25
CA THR A 94 17.73 -2.72 11.07
C THR A 94 16.81 -2.35 9.91
N ILE A 95 15.55 -2.81 9.93
CA ILE A 95 14.59 -2.59 8.85
C ILE A 95 14.20 -1.13 8.77
N THR A 96 14.26 -0.58 7.55
CA THR A 96 13.91 0.80 7.25
C THR A 96 12.55 0.90 6.54
N LEU A 97 12.02 2.12 6.47
CA LEU A 97 10.84 2.43 5.67
C LEU A 97 11.02 1.99 4.21
N LYS A 98 12.22 2.21 3.65
CA LYS A 98 12.59 1.76 2.29
C LYS A 98 12.41 0.25 2.11
N ASN A 99 12.80 -0.55 3.09
CA ASN A 99 12.66 -2.01 3.00
C ASN A 99 11.18 -2.46 2.93
N LEU A 100 10.28 -1.75 3.62
CA LEU A 100 8.84 -2.02 3.51
C LEU A 100 8.29 -1.58 2.15
N LEU A 101 8.60 -0.36 1.71
CA LEU A 101 8.16 0.20 0.43
C LEU A 101 8.62 -0.63 -0.78
N THR A 102 9.84 -1.17 -0.73
CA THR A 102 10.41 -1.98 -1.81
C THR A 102 10.18 -3.49 -1.64
N MET A 103 9.44 -3.90 -0.60
CA MET A 103 9.20 -5.32 -0.25
C MET A 103 10.47 -6.13 -0.09
N THR A 104 11.51 -5.55 0.51
CA THR A 104 12.80 -6.18 0.79
C THR A 104 13.03 -6.44 2.28
N ALA A 105 12.00 -6.27 3.11
CA ALA A 105 12.01 -6.63 4.51
C ALA A 105 11.78 -8.14 4.69
N PRO A 106 12.56 -8.83 5.55
CA PRO A 106 12.31 -10.24 5.88
C PRO A 106 11.18 -10.40 6.89
N TYR A 107 10.56 -11.59 6.87
CA TYR A 107 9.47 -11.97 7.77
C TYR A 107 9.72 -13.33 8.41
N LYS A 108 9.26 -13.53 9.64
CA LYS A 108 9.49 -14.72 10.51
C LYS A 108 8.70 -15.96 10.07
N PHE A 109 8.02 -15.94 8.94
CA PHE A 109 7.21 -17.04 8.45
C PHE A 109 7.52 -17.37 6.98
N ARG A 110 7.23 -18.60 6.60
CA ARG A 110 7.30 -19.07 5.20
C ARG A 110 5.99 -18.79 4.47
N SER A 111 4.85 -19.01 5.13
CA SER A 111 3.50 -18.75 4.67
C SER A 111 2.82 -17.81 5.65
N ALA A 112 2.17 -16.76 5.18
CA ALA A 112 1.57 -15.76 6.04
C ALA A 112 0.50 -16.36 6.94
N PRO A 113 0.54 -16.13 8.27
CA PRO A 113 -0.41 -16.68 9.22
C PRO A 113 -1.71 -15.85 9.22
N TYR A 114 -2.42 -15.82 8.11
CA TYR A 114 -3.57 -14.93 7.89
C TYR A 114 -4.65 -15.06 8.96
N THR A 115 -5.02 -16.28 9.35
CA THR A 115 -6.05 -16.47 10.38
C THR A 115 -5.69 -15.76 11.68
N ARG A 116 -4.45 -15.96 12.16
CA ARG A 116 -3.96 -15.30 13.38
C ARG A 116 -3.84 -13.80 13.22
N PHE A 117 -3.44 -13.34 12.06
CA PHE A 117 -3.29 -11.93 11.75
C PHE A 117 -4.64 -11.21 11.75
N PHE A 118 -5.62 -11.74 11.03
CA PHE A 118 -6.96 -11.14 10.94
C PHE A 118 -7.79 -11.25 12.22
N SER A 119 -7.47 -12.19 13.12
CA SER A 119 -8.12 -12.27 14.43
C SER A 119 -7.50 -11.33 15.47
N SER A 120 -6.44 -10.58 15.13
CA SER A 120 -5.83 -9.61 16.01
C SER A 120 -6.69 -8.34 16.12
N GLU A 121 -6.78 -7.77 17.30
CA GLU A 121 -7.42 -6.46 17.54
C GLU A 121 -6.57 -5.31 17.00
N ASP A 122 -5.24 -5.48 16.95
CA ASP A 122 -4.27 -4.52 16.40
C ASP A 122 -3.44 -5.18 15.29
N TRP A 123 -3.79 -4.89 14.06
CA TRP A 123 -3.11 -5.45 12.88
C TRP A 123 -1.69 -4.90 12.71
N VAL A 124 -1.43 -3.66 13.12
CA VAL A 124 -0.09 -3.07 13.01
C VAL A 124 0.87 -3.76 13.97
N MET A 125 0.46 -3.96 15.22
CA MET A 125 1.27 -4.68 16.21
C MET A 125 1.45 -6.15 15.83
N ALA A 126 0.40 -6.81 15.33
CA ALA A 126 0.49 -8.17 14.81
C ALA A 126 1.45 -8.27 13.61
N ALA A 127 1.46 -7.27 12.72
CA ALA A 127 2.39 -7.19 11.59
C ALA A 127 3.84 -6.99 12.04
N LEU A 128 4.09 -6.13 13.02
CA LEU A 128 5.42 -5.94 13.62
C LEU A 128 5.95 -7.23 14.26
N ASP A 129 5.09 -8.01 14.89
CA ASP A 129 5.44 -9.32 15.45
C ASP A 129 5.95 -10.32 14.40
N LEU A 130 5.49 -10.17 13.17
CA LEU A 130 5.88 -11.00 12.03
C LEU A 130 7.10 -10.46 11.27
N LEU A 131 7.48 -9.20 11.47
CA LEU A 131 8.60 -8.56 10.79
C LEU A 131 9.94 -9.03 11.38
N GLY A 132 10.98 -9.17 10.54
CA GLY A 132 12.32 -9.58 10.93
C GLY A 132 12.59 -11.07 10.75
N GLY A 133 13.37 -11.65 11.66
CA GLY A 133 13.77 -13.06 11.62
C GLY A 133 15.18 -13.29 11.10
N ARG A 134 15.46 -14.50 10.57
CA ARG A 134 16.81 -14.92 10.21
C ARG A 134 17.20 -14.68 8.75
N LYS A 135 16.24 -14.28 7.92
CA LYS A 135 16.51 -13.99 6.50
C LYS A 135 17.21 -12.65 6.35
N PRO A 136 18.04 -12.47 5.31
CA PRO A 136 18.69 -11.20 5.04
C PRO A 136 17.67 -10.10 4.68
N VAL A 137 18.00 -8.85 5.03
CA VAL A 137 17.34 -7.67 4.52
C VAL A 137 17.86 -7.40 3.10
N GLY A 138 16.99 -6.97 2.19
CA GLY A 138 17.34 -6.62 0.81
C GLY A 138 16.86 -7.64 -0.24
N GLU A 139 16.44 -8.84 0.17
CA GLU A 139 15.85 -9.82 -0.74
C GLU A 139 14.38 -9.49 -1.02
N PHE A 140 14.01 -9.32 -2.29
CA PHE A 140 12.63 -9.03 -2.69
C PHE A 140 11.70 -10.20 -2.39
N ARG A 141 10.62 -9.91 -1.69
CA ARG A 141 9.52 -10.84 -1.47
C ARG A 141 8.20 -10.08 -1.46
N TYR A 142 7.35 -10.35 -2.44
CA TYR A 142 6.01 -9.76 -2.45
C TYR A 142 5.25 -10.14 -1.17
N MET A 143 4.77 -9.12 -0.48
CA MET A 143 4.01 -9.27 0.76
C MET A 143 2.66 -8.58 0.61
N GLU A 144 1.60 -9.38 0.68
CA GLU A 144 0.25 -8.91 0.35
C GLU A 144 -0.27 -7.86 1.33
N MET A 145 -0.01 -8.04 2.63
CA MET A 145 -0.63 -7.22 3.67
C MET A 145 0.38 -6.68 4.69
N ILE A 146 1.13 -7.50 5.37
CA ILE A 146 1.91 -7.17 6.58
C ILE A 146 2.79 -5.92 6.43
N GLY A 147 3.50 -5.77 5.31
CA GLY A 147 4.29 -4.57 5.04
C GLY A 147 3.43 -3.30 4.88
N PRO A 148 2.38 -3.33 4.07
CA PRO A 148 1.41 -2.23 3.94
C PRO A 148 0.71 -1.84 5.25
N ASP A 149 0.38 -2.80 6.12
CA ASP A 149 -0.23 -2.49 7.42
C ASP A 149 0.75 -1.77 8.34
N ILE A 150 2.02 -2.19 8.37
CA ILE A 150 3.07 -1.45 9.10
C ILE A 150 3.25 -0.04 8.52
N LEU A 151 3.26 0.12 7.20
CA LEU A 151 3.35 1.44 6.55
C LEU A 151 2.18 2.35 6.93
N SER A 152 0.97 1.79 7.01
CA SER A 152 -0.21 2.53 7.47
C SER A 152 -0.06 2.97 8.94
N GLY A 153 0.46 2.09 9.80
CA GLY A 153 0.78 2.45 11.19
C GLY A 153 1.87 3.52 11.29
N ILE A 154 2.91 3.46 10.45
CA ILE A 154 3.94 4.50 10.38
C ILE A 154 3.33 5.84 10.01
N LEU A 155 2.49 5.89 8.97
CA LEU A 155 1.82 7.11 8.55
C LEU A 155 0.95 7.69 9.66
N ALA A 156 0.13 6.87 10.32
CA ALA A 156 -0.72 7.31 11.40
C ALA A 156 0.09 7.89 12.57
N ASN A 157 1.15 7.20 12.99
CA ASN A 157 1.99 7.65 14.10
C ASN A 157 2.84 8.89 13.75
N ALA A 158 3.34 8.99 12.53
CA ALA A 158 4.14 10.13 12.09
C ALA A 158 3.30 11.39 11.90
N THR A 159 2.09 11.27 11.38
CA THR A 159 1.19 12.41 11.10
C THR A 159 0.28 12.77 12.27
N GLY A 160 0.12 11.87 13.23
CA GLY A 160 -0.78 12.04 14.38
C GLY A 160 -2.27 11.94 14.03
N GLN A 161 -2.62 11.39 12.86
CA GLN A 161 -3.99 11.28 12.39
C GLN A 161 -4.26 9.96 11.64
N PRO A 162 -5.53 9.51 11.51
CA PRO A 162 -5.87 8.35 10.71
C PRO A 162 -5.40 8.51 9.25
N VAL A 163 -4.91 7.42 8.64
CA VAL A 163 -4.37 7.44 7.27
C VAL A 163 -5.38 7.97 6.24
N LEU A 164 -6.68 7.65 6.42
CA LEU A 164 -7.73 8.14 5.54
C LEU A 164 -7.87 9.67 5.60
N ASP A 165 -7.77 10.25 6.79
CA ASP A 165 -7.89 11.70 6.97
C ASP A 165 -6.66 12.39 6.38
N PHE A 166 -5.46 11.86 6.64
CA PHE A 166 -4.24 12.33 5.99
C PHE A 166 -4.33 12.25 4.45
N ALA A 167 -4.88 11.16 3.90
CA ALA A 167 -5.05 10.99 2.47
C ALA A 167 -6.03 11.99 1.82
N ARG A 168 -7.04 12.45 2.57
CA ARG A 168 -7.98 13.49 2.10
C ARG A 168 -7.37 14.87 2.05
N GLU A 169 -6.36 15.13 2.87
CA GLU A 169 -5.65 16.41 2.96
C GLU A 169 -4.41 16.48 2.05
N ALA A 170 -3.98 15.33 1.54
CA ALA A 170 -2.76 15.18 0.75
C ALA A 170 -2.97 15.55 -0.71
#